data_fb490b9aa34ba79c3664899beab292c3
#
_entry.id   fb490b9aa34ba79c3664899beab292c3
#
_cell.length_a   1.000
_cell.length_b   1.000
_cell.length_c   1.000
_cell.angle_alpha   90.00
_cell.angle_beta   90.00
_cell.angle_gamma   90.00
#
_symmetry.space_group_name_H-M   'P 1'
#
loop_
_entity.id
_entity.type
_entity.pdbx_description
1 polymer ?
#
loop_
_entity_poly.entity_id
_entity_poly.type
_entity_poly.pdbx_seq_one_letter_code
_entity_poly.pdbx_strand_id
1 'polypeptide(L)'
;GDVYKRQVYYRESIMIEEVVSVELPVHERLVVRKNRLMNEENGIDMPRISIVTGTHGDELDGQYICYEVIRRIEREKNKLKGIVDIYPDINPLGLDTGSRGIPMFDLDMNRVFPGDNNGAMAEYVAAGIIEDIIGSDLCIDIHSSNIFVNEMPQVRINDDTQEKLLPYAKMMNAQFVWIYSSITVLDATLAYSLNHLGVPTLVTEMGVGNRITPMYCRDIVDGIFNLMSHMGIWDDEPKEVNEPIISTEGEVTFLTAKESGCLLYTSPSPRDTERSR
;
A
#
# COMPACT_ATOMS: atom_id res chain seq x y z
N GLY A 1 -21.98 -23.50 13.01
CA GLY A 1 -21.07 -22.50 12.56
C GLY A 1 -21.79 -21.17 12.49
N ASP A 2 -21.55 -20.29 13.47
CA ASP A 2 -22.10 -18.93 13.41
C ASP A 2 -21.33 -18.17 12.33
N VAL A 3 -22.04 -17.84 11.26
CA VAL A 3 -21.58 -16.85 10.28
C VAL A 3 -21.59 -15.51 11.03
N TYR A 4 -20.40 -15.06 11.45
CA TYR A 4 -20.24 -13.72 12.01
C TYR A 4 -20.77 -12.70 11.01
N LYS A 5 -21.87 -12.02 11.35
CA LYS A 5 -22.39 -10.92 10.54
C LYS A 5 -21.35 -9.82 10.55
N ARG A 6 -20.82 -9.47 9.37
CA ARG A 6 -19.95 -8.29 9.19
C ARG A 6 -20.61 -7.09 9.87
N GLN A 7 -19.94 -6.49 10.84
CA GLN A 7 -20.41 -5.26 11.47
C GLN A 7 -20.12 -4.09 10.55
N VAL A 8 -21.15 -3.33 10.22
CA VAL A 8 -21.04 -2.13 9.37
C VAL A 8 -21.39 -0.91 10.21
N TYR A 9 -20.49 0.05 10.25
CA TYR A 9 -20.68 1.34 10.90
C TYR A 9 -20.77 2.44 9.86
N TYR A 10 -21.79 3.29 9.93
CA TYR A 10 -21.95 4.41 9.01
C TYR A 10 -21.42 5.71 9.65
N ARG A 11 -20.57 6.44 8.91
CA ARG A 11 -20.31 7.87 9.12
C ARG A 11 -20.75 8.56 7.84
N GLU A 12 -21.87 9.23 7.86
CA GLU A 12 -22.53 10.03 6.78
C GLU A 12 -22.22 9.71 5.29
N SER A 13 -21.07 9.12 4.93
CA SER A 13 -20.67 8.75 3.57
C SER A 13 -19.56 7.69 3.53
N ILE A 14 -19.08 7.22 4.68
CA ILE A 14 -18.06 6.18 4.78
C ILE A 14 -18.70 4.97 5.44
N MET A 15 -18.69 3.86 4.74
CA MET A 15 -19.08 2.57 5.27
C MET A 15 -17.84 1.88 5.84
N ILE A 16 -17.79 1.67 7.15
CA ILE A 16 -16.70 0.93 7.79
C ILE A 16 -17.12 -0.54 7.86
N GLU A 17 -16.39 -1.40 7.18
CA GLU A 17 -16.67 -2.83 7.10
C GLU A 17 -15.58 -3.63 7.81
N GLU A 18 -15.98 -4.66 8.55
CA GLU A 18 -15.08 -5.71 9.04
C GLU A 18 -14.70 -6.62 7.87
N VAL A 19 -13.41 -6.69 7.55
CA VAL A 19 -12.86 -7.56 6.52
C VAL A 19 -12.65 -8.97 7.08
N VAL A 20 -11.90 -9.06 8.15
CA VAL A 20 -11.63 -10.30 8.86
C VAL A 20 -11.44 -10.02 10.34
N SER A 21 -11.80 -10.97 11.19
CA SER A 21 -11.57 -10.89 12.63
C SER A 21 -11.19 -12.22 13.25
N VAL A 22 -10.32 -12.17 14.26
CA VAL A 22 -9.86 -13.33 15.03
C VAL A 22 -10.02 -13.04 16.50
N GLU A 23 -10.55 -14.00 17.24
CA GLU A 23 -10.59 -13.93 18.70
C GLU A 23 -9.20 -14.14 19.29
N LEU A 24 -8.82 -13.25 20.18
CA LEU A 24 -7.58 -13.32 20.94
C LEU A 24 -7.86 -13.76 22.38
N PRO A 25 -6.84 -14.15 23.16
CA PRO A 25 -7.01 -14.44 24.58
C PRO A 25 -7.74 -13.31 25.34
N VAL A 26 -8.41 -13.65 26.42
CA VAL A 26 -9.15 -12.73 27.32
C VAL A 26 -10.29 -11.94 26.65
N HIS A 27 -10.91 -12.53 25.63
CA HIS A 27 -12.02 -11.94 24.87
C HIS A 27 -11.68 -10.67 24.09
N GLU A 28 -10.41 -10.44 23.81
CA GLU A 28 -9.95 -9.44 22.86
C GLU A 28 -10.21 -9.91 21.42
N ARG A 29 -10.28 -8.99 20.46
CA ARG A 29 -10.46 -9.32 19.05
C ARG A 29 -9.46 -8.54 18.19
N LEU A 30 -8.71 -9.26 17.36
CA LEU A 30 -8.04 -8.67 16.21
C LEU A 30 -9.09 -8.44 15.12
N VAL A 31 -9.18 -7.22 14.60
CA VAL A 31 -10.13 -6.89 13.53
C VAL A 31 -9.44 -6.04 12.48
N VAL A 32 -9.39 -6.54 11.25
CA VAL A 32 -9.02 -5.75 10.08
C VAL A 32 -10.28 -5.10 9.51
N ARG A 33 -10.22 -3.80 9.25
CA ARG A 33 -11.34 -3.02 8.72
C ARG A 33 -10.94 -2.29 7.45
N LYS A 34 -11.94 -2.03 6.62
CA LYS A 34 -11.82 -1.11 5.50
C LYS A 34 -12.83 0.03 5.60
N ASN A 35 -12.49 1.14 4.97
CA ASN A 35 -13.42 2.22 4.68
C ASN A 35 -13.84 2.08 3.21
N ARG A 36 -15.13 1.83 2.96
CA ARG A 36 -15.70 1.83 1.62
C ARG A 36 -16.34 3.18 1.36
N LEU A 37 -15.88 3.84 0.29
CA LEU A 37 -16.44 5.08 -0.20
C LEU A 37 -17.07 4.80 -1.57
N MET A 38 -18.35 5.14 -1.69
CA MET A 38 -19.11 5.00 -2.93
C MET A 38 -20.25 6.01 -2.95
N ASN A 39 -20.75 6.33 -4.14
CA ASN A 39 -21.98 7.06 -4.27
C ASN A 39 -23.12 6.08 -4.58
N GLU A 40 -24.07 5.93 -3.66
CA GLU A 40 -25.19 4.97 -3.77
C GLU A 40 -26.06 5.19 -5.03
N GLU A 41 -26.04 6.40 -5.61
CA GLU A 41 -26.81 6.72 -6.82
C GLU A 41 -26.26 6.05 -8.10
N ASN A 42 -25.00 5.56 -8.08
CA ASN A 42 -24.31 5.10 -9.29
C ASN A 42 -24.53 3.63 -9.67
N GLY A 43 -25.26 2.84 -8.88
CA GLY A 43 -25.56 1.44 -9.22
C GLY A 43 -24.51 0.42 -8.74
N ILE A 44 -24.62 -0.85 -9.19
CA ILE A 44 -23.86 -1.98 -8.61
C ILE A 44 -22.60 -2.31 -9.44
N ASP A 45 -22.58 -1.98 -10.73
CA ASP A 45 -21.50 -2.35 -11.66
C ASP A 45 -20.55 -1.17 -11.89
N MET A 46 -19.84 -0.80 -10.84
CA MET A 46 -18.91 0.33 -10.83
C MET A 46 -17.46 -0.13 -10.76
N PRO A 47 -16.52 0.58 -11.42
CA PRO A 47 -15.11 0.29 -11.25
C PRO A 47 -14.70 0.47 -9.78
N ARG A 48 -13.82 -0.44 -9.32
CA ARG A 48 -13.38 -0.51 -7.92
C ARG A 48 -11.86 -0.47 -7.80
N ILE A 49 -11.37 0.43 -6.99
CA ILE A 49 -9.97 0.49 -6.58
C ILE A 49 -9.83 0.13 -5.10
N SER A 50 -8.84 -0.69 -4.77
CA SER A 50 -8.43 -0.99 -3.39
C SER A 50 -7.11 -0.31 -3.07
N ILE A 51 -7.03 0.34 -1.91
CA ILE A 51 -5.83 1.00 -1.39
C ILE A 51 -5.50 0.35 -0.06
N VAL A 52 -4.34 -0.30 0.02
CA VAL A 52 -3.92 -1.09 1.18
C VAL A 52 -2.66 -0.49 1.77
N THR A 53 -2.59 -0.45 3.10
CA THR A 53 -1.39 -0.05 3.85
C THR A 53 -1.38 -0.71 5.23
N GLY A 54 -0.32 -0.47 6.00
CA GLY A 54 -0.18 -1.02 7.34
C GLY A 54 0.11 -2.52 7.37
N THR A 55 0.67 -3.07 6.29
CA THR A 55 1.27 -4.42 6.30
C THR A 55 2.39 -4.49 7.33
N HIS A 56 3.16 -3.41 7.42
CA HIS A 56 4.16 -3.19 8.45
C HIS A 56 3.72 -2.03 9.35
N GLY A 57 3.69 -2.25 10.66
CA GLY A 57 3.14 -1.28 11.60
C GLY A 57 4.02 -0.06 11.87
N ASP A 58 5.27 -0.09 11.45
CA ASP A 58 6.21 1.03 11.53
C ASP A 58 6.22 1.93 10.28
N GLU A 59 5.39 1.63 9.26
CA GLU A 59 5.32 2.36 7.99
C GLU A 59 4.11 3.30 7.98
N LEU A 60 4.30 4.57 8.35
CA LEU A 60 3.20 5.50 8.66
C LEU A 60 2.76 6.40 7.48
N ASP A 61 3.53 6.49 6.40
CA ASP A 61 3.16 7.33 5.24
C ASP A 61 1.83 6.89 4.61
N GLY A 62 1.59 5.56 4.58
CA GLY A 62 0.38 4.98 4.01
C GLY A 62 -0.89 5.39 4.76
N GLN A 63 -0.89 5.41 6.10
CA GLN A 63 -2.04 5.86 6.89
C GLN A 63 -2.36 7.34 6.63
N TYR A 64 -1.32 8.17 6.47
CA TYR A 64 -1.50 9.57 6.13
C TYR A 64 -2.05 9.75 4.71
N ILE A 65 -1.60 8.95 3.74
CA ILE A 65 -2.16 8.92 2.38
C ILE A 65 -3.63 8.52 2.42
N CYS A 66 -3.99 7.45 3.12
CA CYS A 66 -5.37 7.01 3.28
C CYS A 66 -6.25 8.13 3.87
N TYR A 67 -5.77 8.81 4.90
CA TYR A 67 -6.48 9.95 5.50
C TYR A 67 -6.71 11.09 4.49
N GLU A 68 -5.69 11.48 3.71
CA GLU A 68 -5.81 12.55 2.72
C GLU A 68 -6.72 12.16 1.56
N VAL A 69 -6.68 10.90 1.10
CA VAL A 69 -7.59 10.39 0.05
C VAL A 69 -9.03 10.45 0.53
N ILE A 70 -9.33 9.92 1.73
CA ILE A 70 -10.68 9.99 2.31
C ILE A 70 -11.14 11.44 2.42
N ARG A 71 -10.31 12.31 2.99
CA ARG A 71 -10.63 13.72 3.22
C ARG A 71 -10.93 14.46 1.91
N ARG A 72 -10.19 14.14 0.83
CA ARG A 72 -10.44 14.76 -0.48
C ARG A 72 -11.73 14.24 -1.10
N ILE A 73 -12.00 12.94 -1.04
CA ILE A 73 -13.25 12.37 -1.53
C ILE A 73 -14.45 12.95 -0.77
N GLU A 74 -14.37 13.07 0.56
CA GLU A 74 -15.46 13.64 1.36
C GLU A 74 -15.78 15.10 1.05
N ARG A 75 -14.77 15.90 0.68
CA ARG A 75 -14.96 17.29 0.27
C ARG A 75 -15.67 17.45 -1.08
N GLU A 76 -15.45 16.51 -1.99
CA GLU A 76 -15.90 16.57 -3.38
C GLU A 76 -16.66 15.30 -3.77
N LYS A 77 -17.58 14.84 -2.89
CA LYS A 77 -18.32 13.56 -3.05
C LYS A 77 -19.02 13.41 -4.38
N ASN A 78 -19.49 14.48 -4.95
CA ASN A 78 -20.17 14.50 -6.26
C ASN A 78 -19.27 14.04 -7.42
N LYS A 79 -17.94 14.09 -7.24
CA LYS A 79 -16.97 13.60 -8.21
C LYS A 79 -16.74 12.09 -8.13
N LEU A 80 -17.16 11.42 -7.05
CA LEU A 80 -16.99 9.98 -6.89
C LEU A 80 -17.99 9.21 -7.76
N LYS A 81 -17.50 8.43 -8.73
CA LYS A 81 -18.28 7.66 -9.69
C LYS A 81 -18.07 6.15 -9.58
N GLY A 82 -17.12 5.71 -8.79
CA GLY A 82 -16.79 4.30 -8.57
C GLY A 82 -16.74 3.96 -7.09
N ILE A 83 -16.11 2.83 -6.79
CA ILE A 83 -15.90 2.31 -5.44
C ILE A 83 -14.43 2.48 -5.06
N VAL A 84 -14.19 3.06 -3.89
CA VAL A 84 -12.86 3.17 -3.29
C VAL A 84 -12.86 2.44 -1.96
N ASP A 85 -12.21 1.28 -1.92
CA ASP A 85 -11.99 0.50 -0.69
C ASP A 85 -10.62 0.85 -0.11
N ILE A 86 -10.58 1.36 1.09
CA ILE A 86 -9.36 1.77 1.79
C ILE A 86 -9.15 0.90 3.01
N TYR A 87 -8.02 0.17 3.04
CA TYR A 87 -7.56 -0.65 4.15
C TYR A 87 -6.42 0.11 4.84
N PRO A 88 -6.74 0.95 5.84
CA PRO A 88 -5.74 1.85 6.43
C PRO A 88 -4.71 1.11 7.27
N ASP A 89 -4.99 -0.12 7.63
CA ASP A 89 -4.13 -0.95 8.45
C ASP A 89 -4.56 -2.42 8.36
N ILE A 90 -3.69 -3.27 7.82
CA ILE A 90 -3.94 -4.72 7.74
C ILE A 90 -3.16 -5.52 8.78
N ASN A 91 -2.32 -4.87 9.59
CA ASN A 91 -1.59 -5.44 10.73
C ASN A 91 -1.78 -4.55 11.99
N PRO A 92 -3.00 -4.51 12.57
CA PRO A 92 -3.32 -3.63 13.70
C PRO A 92 -2.40 -3.81 14.92
N LEU A 93 -1.95 -5.03 15.19
CA LEU A 93 -1.04 -5.30 16.30
C LEU A 93 0.35 -4.71 16.05
N GLY A 94 0.81 -4.74 14.81
CA GLY A 94 2.05 -4.11 14.39
C GLY A 94 1.98 -2.59 14.51
N LEU A 95 0.88 -1.98 14.05
CA LEU A 95 0.66 -0.54 14.13
C LEU A 95 0.59 -0.07 15.59
N ASP A 96 -0.14 -0.75 16.45
CA ASP A 96 -0.28 -0.41 17.87
C ASP A 96 1.06 -0.41 18.61
N THR A 97 1.99 -1.25 18.19
CA THR A 97 3.33 -1.36 18.79
C THR A 97 4.43 -0.62 18.03
N GLY A 98 4.11 -0.09 16.84
CA GLY A 98 5.10 0.53 15.94
C GLY A 98 6.17 -0.47 15.49
N SER A 99 5.79 -1.74 15.31
CA SER A 99 6.69 -2.82 14.87
C SER A 99 6.41 -3.23 13.44
N ARG A 100 7.47 -3.64 12.73
CA ARG A 100 7.35 -4.11 11.34
C ARG A 100 6.43 -5.33 11.24
N GLY A 101 6.72 -6.37 11.99
CA GLY A 101 5.96 -7.62 11.97
C GLY A 101 4.82 -7.68 12.97
N ILE A 102 4.13 -8.82 13.01
CA ILE A 102 3.13 -9.11 14.03
C ILE A 102 3.87 -9.33 15.37
N PRO A 103 3.58 -8.51 16.40
CA PRO A 103 4.20 -8.66 17.71
C PRO A 103 4.04 -10.07 18.27
N MET A 104 4.96 -10.50 19.12
CA MET A 104 5.08 -11.83 19.74
C MET A 104 5.53 -12.95 18.80
N PHE A 105 5.31 -12.84 17.50
CA PHE A 105 5.69 -13.89 16.54
C PHE A 105 6.87 -13.47 15.66
N ASP A 106 7.25 -12.19 15.66
CA ASP A 106 8.23 -11.59 14.76
C ASP A 106 7.99 -11.98 13.28
N LEU A 107 6.70 -12.09 12.94
CA LEU A 107 6.24 -12.56 11.64
C LEU A 107 5.96 -11.38 10.71
N ASP A 108 6.67 -11.33 9.59
CA ASP A 108 6.40 -10.38 8.52
C ASP A 108 5.11 -10.80 7.78
N MET A 109 4.05 -9.98 7.92
CA MET A 109 2.77 -10.22 7.25
C MET A 109 2.93 -10.34 5.74
N ASN A 110 3.89 -9.60 5.16
CA ASN A 110 4.19 -9.64 3.71
C ASN A 110 5.03 -10.87 3.30
N ARG A 111 4.98 -11.94 4.10
CA ARG A 111 5.55 -13.28 3.79
C ARG A 111 4.54 -14.39 4.02
N VAL A 112 3.27 -14.02 4.18
CA VAL A 112 2.21 -14.99 4.54
C VAL A 112 1.13 -15.08 3.46
N PHE A 113 1.04 -14.10 2.55
CA PHE A 113 0.06 -14.12 1.47
C PHE A 113 0.31 -15.26 0.46
N PRO A 114 -0.76 -15.83 -0.15
CA PRO A 114 -2.16 -15.43 -0.05
C PRO A 114 -2.88 -15.87 1.22
N GLY A 115 -2.23 -16.57 2.14
CA GLY A 115 -2.82 -17.10 3.35
C GLY A 115 -3.54 -18.44 3.16
N ASP A 116 -4.16 -18.92 4.26
CA ASP A 116 -4.96 -20.14 4.30
C ASP A 116 -6.08 -19.98 5.33
N ASN A 117 -7.33 -20.20 4.93
CA ASN A 117 -8.50 -20.12 5.82
C ASN A 117 -8.49 -21.17 6.96
N ASN A 118 -7.68 -22.22 6.85
CA ASN A 118 -7.49 -23.23 7.88
C ASN A 118 -6.13 -23.15 8.57
N GLY A 119 -5.34 -22.13 8.22
CA GLY A 119 -3.99 -21.93 8.72
C GLY A 119 -3.92 -21.28 10.10
N ALA A 120 -2.73 -20.86 10.49
CA ALA A 120 -2.50 -20.09 11.70
C ALA A 120 -3.14 -18.69 11.58
N MET A 121 -3.22 -17.95 12.70
CA MET A 121 -3.89 -16.64 12.76
C MET A 121 -3.48 -15.69 11.62
N ALA A 122 -2.18 -15.57 11.35
CA ALA A 122 -1.70 -14.67 10.29
C ALA A 122 -2.12 -15.13 8.88
N GLU A 123 -2.09 -16.44 8.62
CA GLU A 123 -2.52 -17.03 7.35
C GLU A 123 -4.03 -16.85 7.15
N TYR A 124 -4.82 -17.04 8.19
CA TYR A 124 -6.27 -16.80 8.16
C TYR A 124 -6.60 -15.33 7.89
N VAL A 125 -5.90 -14.41 8.54
CA VAL A 125 -6.07 -12.95 8.31
C VAL A 125 -5.67 -12.59 6.89
N ALA A 126 -4.55 -13.10 6.39
CA ALA A 126 -4.07 -12.87 5.03
C ALA A 126 -5.09 -13.36 3.99
N ALA A 127 -5.63 -14.57 4.17
CA ALA A 127 -6.67 -15.13 3.28
C ALA A 127 -7.92 -14.25 3.24
N GLY A 128 -8.41 -13.80 4.39
CA GLY A 128 -9.58 -12.92 4.47
C GLY A 128 -9.36 -11.57 3.78
N ILE A 129 -8.15 -11.00 3.85
CA ILE A 129 -7.78 -9.77 3.15
C ILE A 129 -7.78 -10.01 1.62
N ILE A 130 -7.15 -11.06 1.15
CA ILE A 130 -7.13 -11.43 -0.28
C ILE A 130 -8.55 -11.61 -0.81
N GLU A 131 -9.39 -12.38 -0.13
CA GLU A 131 -10.77 -12.64 -0.54
C GLU A 131 -11.60 -11.36 -0.67
N ASP A 132 -11.38 -10.39 0.20
CA ASP A 132 -12.11 -9.12 0.16
C ASP A 132 -11.63 -8.19 -0.96
N ILE A 133 -10.33 -8.22 -1.31
CA ILE A 133 -9.76 -7.42 -2.39
C ILE A 133 -10.06 -8.02 -3.78
N ILE A 134 -10.21 -9.33 -3.90
CA ILE A 134 -10.55 -9.98 -5.18
C ILE A 134 -11.76 -9.31 -5.82
N GLY A 135 -11.66 -9.07 -7.13
CA GLY A 135 -12.68 -8.33 -7.91
C GLY A 135 -12.47 -6.82 -7.92
N SER A 136 -11.39 -6.28 -7.34
CA SER A 136 -10.94 -4.92 -7.62
C SER A 136 -10.32 -4.83 -9.01
N ASP A 137 -10.57 -3.73 -9.71
CA ASP A 137 -9.96 -3.47 -11.02
C ASP A 137 -8.50 -3.05 -10.91
N LEU A 138 -8.11 -2.48 -9.77
CA LEU A 138 -6.74 -2.14 -9.41
C LEU A 138 -6.58 -2.17 -7.90
N CYS A 139 -5.41 -2.60 -7.42
CA CYS A 139 -4.99 -2.46 -6.04
C CYS A 139 -3.70 -1.64 -5.97
N ILE A 140 -3.57 -0.83 -4.92
CA ILE A 140 -2.34 -0.09 -4.58
C ILE A 140 -1.92 -0.53 -3.20
N ASP A 141 -0.77 -1.19 -3.10
CA ASP A 141 -0.14 -1.62 -1.86
C ASP A 141 0.92 -0.60 -1.45
N ILE A 142 0.67 0.14 -0.37
CA ILE A 142 1.48 1.29 0.02
C ILE A 142 2.37 0.92 1.20
N HIS A 143 3.67 1.06 0.98
CA HIS A 143 4.72 0.85 1.95
C HIS A 143 5.56 2.11 2.18
N SER A 144 6.26 2.13 3.31
CA SER A 144 7.39 3.02 3.54
C SER A 144 8.67 2.21 3.68
N SER A 145 9.81 2.88 3.54
CA SER A 145 11.09 2.22 3.79
C SER A 145 11.25 1.85 5.28
N ASN A 146 12.24 1.04 5.59
CA ASN A 146 12.58 0.72 6.96
C ASN A 146 13.07 1.97 7.73
N ILE A 147 13.27 1.84 9.04
CA ILE A 147 13.69 2.95 9.92
C ILE A 147 15.10 3.49 9.67
N PHE A 148 15.89 2.84 8.80
CA PHE A 148 17.30 3.18 8.55
C PHE A 148 17.52 3.87 7.20
N VAL A 149 16.61 3.74 6.25
CA VAL A 149 16.78 4.23 4.88
C VAL A 149 15.62 5.15 4.53
N ASN A 150 15.93 6.31 3.96
CA ASN A 150 14.91 7.19 3.38
C ASN A 150 14.88 6.98 1.87
N GLU A 151 13.79 6.42 1.37
CA GLU A 151 13.59 6.17 -0.05
C GLU A 151 12.80 7.30 -0.71
N MET A 152 13.17 7.62 -1.96
CA MET A 152 12.34 8.48 -2.79
C MET A 152 11.05 7.75 -3.18
N PRO A 153 9.95 8.47 -3.46
CA PRO A 153 8.73 7.85 -3.95
C PRO A 153 8.98 7.04 -5.22
N GLN A 154 8.69 5.77 -5.15
CA GLN A 154 8.86 4.82 -6.25
C GLN A 154 7.69 3.86 -6.35
N VAL A 155 7.41 3.40 -7.56
CA VAL A 155 6.49 2.29 -7.82
C VAL A 155 7.31 1.08 -8.21
N ARG A 156 7.01 -0.05 -7.62
CA ARG A 156 7.65 -1.34 -7.92
C ARG A 156 6.65 -2.24 -8.63
N ILE A 157 7.07 -2.84 -9.72
CA ILE A 157 6.30 -3.81 -10.49
C ILE A 157 7.19 -4.96 -10.92
N ASN A 158 6.60 -6.14 -11.06
CA ASN A 158 7.33 -7.31 -11.55
C ASN A 158 7.45 -7.25 -13.07
N ASP A 159 8.48 -7.85 -13.62
CA ASP A 159 8.73 -7.92 -15.06
C ASP A 159 7.62 -8.69 -15.82
N ASP A 160 7.06 -9.73 -15.23
CA ASP A 160 5.95 -10.51 -15.77
C ASP A 160 4.62 -9.73 -15.87
N THR A 161 4.45 -8.71 -15.03
CA THR A 161 3.26 -7.83 -15.02
C THR A 161 3.51 -6.47 -15.67
N GLN A 162 4.73 -6.21 -16.14
CA GLN A 162 5.17 -4.91 -16.64
C GLN A 162 4.26 -4.35 -17.73
N GLU A 163 3.90 -5.14 -18.73
CA GLU A 163 3.09 -4.68 -19.87
C GLU A 163 1.75 -4.10 -19.39
N LYS A 164 1.14 -4.73 -18.39
CA LYS A 164 -0.16 -4.32 -17.85
C LYS A 164 -0.03 -3.16 -16.85
N LEU A 165 0.99 -3.16 -16.00
CA LEU A 165 1.08 -2.26 -14.85
C LEU A 165 1.86 -0.98 -15.11
N LEU A 166 2.79 -0.97 -16.08
CA LEU A 166 3.62 0.20 -16.35
C LEU A 166 2.81 1.47 -16.71
N PRO A 167 1.72 1.40 -17.49
CA PRO A 167 0.88 2.57 -17.73
C PRO A 167 0.32 3.18 -16.45
N TYR A 168 -0.14 2.35 -15.50
CA TYR A 168 -0.65 2.80 -14.20
C TYR A 168 0.46 3.34 -13.31
N ALA A 169 1.63 2.67 -13.29
CA ALA A 169 2.79 3.10 -12.51
C ALA A 169 3.25 4.52 -12.89
N LYS A 170 3.20 4.88 -14.17
CA LYS A 170 3.53 6.22 -14.66
C LYS A 170 2.57 7.32 -14.16
N MET A 171 1.34 6.97 -13.84
CA MET A 171 0.33 7.92 -13.36
C MET A 171 0.45 8.21 -11.86
N MET A 172 1.21 7.39 -11.11
CA MET A 172 1.32 7.47 -9.65
C MET A 172 2.08 8.71 -9.13
N ASN A 173 2.58 9.57 -10.00
CA ASN A 173 3.38 10.75 -9.63
C ASN A 173 4.59 10.41 -8.74
N ALA A 174 5.11 9.20 -8.88
CA ALA A 174 6.35 8.76 -8.26
C ALA A 174 7.55 9.24 -9.08
N GLN A 175 8.71 9.35 -8.43
CA GLN A 175 9.94 9.79 -9.10
C GLN A 175 10.62 8.65 -9.86
N PHE A 176 10.33 7.40 -9.48
CA PHE A 176 11.02 6.23 -9.99
C PHE A 176 10.04 5.07 -10.18
N VAL A 177 10.21 4.29 -11.25
CA VAL A 177 9.53 3.01 -11.45
C VAL A 177 10.61 1.95 -11.56
N TRP A 178 10.59 1.02 -10.61
CA TRP A 178 11.51 -0.11 -10.59
C TRP A 178 10.81 -1.37 -11.06
N ILE A 179 11.34 -1.91 -12.17
CA ILE A 179 10.88 -3.19 -12.72
C ILE A 179 11.90 -4.24 -12.30
N TYR A 180 11.49 -5.17 -11.45
CA TYR A 180 12.36 -6.22 -10.92
C TYR A 180 11.88 -7.61 -11.34
N SER A 181 12.82 -8.55 -11.43
CA SER A 181 12.51 -9.93 -11.76
C SER A 181 11.80 -10.61 -10.58
N SER A 182 10.82 -11.44 -10.90
CA SER A 182 10.15 -12.31 -9.92
C SER A 182 11.15 -13.33 -9.39
N ILE A 183 11.74 -13.05 -8.23
CA ILE A 183 12.58 -13.98 -7.50
C ILE A 183 11.78 -14.54 -6.33
N THR A 184 11.91 -15.81 -6.08
CA THR A 184 11.15 -16.66 -5.15
C THR A 184 10.86 -16.11 -3.75
N VAL A 185 11.61 -15.12 -3.26
CA VAL A 185 11.41 -14.51 -1.94
C VAL A 185 10.17 -13.61 -1.89
N LEU A 186 9.66 -13.15 -3.04
CA LEU A 186 8.51 -12.24 -3.14
C LEU A 186 7.19 -12.94 -3.41
N ASP A 187 7.19 -14.26 -3.60
CA ASP A 187 6.00 -15.04 -3.94
C ASP A 187 4.91 -15.03 -2.85
N ALA A 188 5.27 -14.66 -1.63
CA ALA A 188 4.37 -14.57 -0.48
C ALA A 188 4.01 -13.12 -0.08
N THR A 189 4.17 -12.16 -1.00
CA THR A 189 3.73 -10.78 -0.77
C THR A 189 2.28 -10.56 -1.21
N LEU A 190 1.63 -9.55 -0.65
CA LEU A 190 0.27 -9.16 -1.02
C LEU A 190 0.16 -8.89 -2.53
N ALA A 191 1.03 -8.03 -3.05
CA ALA A 191 0.99 -7.62 -4.45
C ALA A 191 1.26 -8.78 -5.42
N TYR A 192 2.23 -9.65 -5.12
CA TYR A 192 2.49 -10.82 -5.94
C TYR A 192 1.26 -11.74 -5.98
N SER A 193 0.70 -12.06 -4.82
CA SER A 193 -0.48 -12.93 -4.70
C SER A 193 -1.68 -12.36 -5.46
N LEU A 194 -1.99 -11.06 -5.31
CA LEU A 194 -3.10 -10.41 -5.99
C LEU A 194 -2.91 -10.38 -7.52
N ASN A 195 -1.71 -10.06 -8.00
CA ASN A 195 -1.40 -10.09 -9.43
C ASN A 195 -1.63 -11.47 -10.04
N HIS A 196 -1.24 -12.55 -9.35
CA HIS A 196 -1.47 -13.93 -9.79
C HIS A 196 -2.93 -14.38 -9.70
N LEU A 197 -3.70 -13.77 -8.79
CA LEU A 197 -5.15 -13.98 -8.67
C LEU A 197 -5.97 -13.07 -9.60
N GLY A 198 -5.30 -12.32 -10.48
CA GLY A 198 -5.93 -11.53 -11.52
C GLY A 198 -6.31 -10.09 -11.13
N VAL A 199 -5.95 -9.64 -9.93
CA VAL A 199 -6.10 -8.25 -9.48
C VAL A 199 -4.80 -7.48 -9.77
N PRO A 200 -4.78 -6.57 -10.75
CA PRO A 200 -3.60 -5.73 -11.02
C PRO A 200 -3.21 -4.96 -9.75
N THR A 201 -1.96 -5.10 -9.32
CA THR A 201 -1.52 -4.50 -8.06
C THR A 201 -0.17 -3.81 -8.22
N LEU A 202 -0.14 -2.52 -7.89
CA LEU A 202 1.08 -1.71 -7.80
C LEU A 202 1.59 -1.70 -6.36
N VAL A 203 2.90 -1.75 -6.18
CA VAL A 203 3.55 -1.49 -4.88
C VAL A 203 4.15 -0.09 -4.92
N THR A 204 3.90 0.70 -3.89
CA THR A 204 4.49 2.02 -3.71
C THR A 204 5.38 2.02 -2.48
N GLU A 205 6.60 2.52 -2.62
CA GLU A 205 7.57 2.63 -1.53
C GLU A 205 8.06 4.06 -1.42
N MET A 206 8.22 4.59 -0.20
CA MET A 206 8.68 5.95 0.02
C MET A 206 9.13 6.19 1.47
N GLY A 207 9.78 7.34 1.69
CA GLY A 207 10.03 7.85 3.04
C GLY A 207 10.88 6.94 3.91
N VAL A 208 10.62 6.95 5.20
CA VAL A 208 11.36 6.20 6.23
C VAL A 208 10.43 5.77 7.35
N GLY A 209 10.60 4.58 7.85
CA GLY A 209 9.79 4.02 8.94
C GLY A 209 9.72 4.92 10.19
N ASN A 210 8.63 4.81 10.95
CA ASN A 210 8.30 5.60 12.13
C ASN A 210 8.18 7.13 11.88
N ARG A 211 8.01 7.55 10.63
CA ARG A 211 7.84 8.95 10.25
C ARG A 211 6.83 9.09 9.14
N ILE A 212 6.34 10.31 8.99
CA ILE A 212 5.51 10.72 7.86
C ILE A 212 6.29 11.77 7.07
N THR A 213 6.36 11.58 5.75
CA THR A 213 6.98 12.52 4.80
C THR A 213 5.90 13.21 3.96
N PRO A 214 5.28 14.31 4.45
CA PRO A 214 4.05 14.86 3.86
C PRO A 214 4.19 15.29 2.39
N MET A 215 5.41 15.62 1.93
CA MET A 215 5.65 15.98 0.55
C MET A 215 5.46 14.76 -0.36
N TYR A 216 6.08 13.64 -0.01
CA TYR A 216 5.96 12.39 -0.75
C TYR A 216 4.52 11.87 -0.76
N CYS A 217 3.87 11.95 0.42
CA CYS A 217 2.47 11.53 0.54
C CYS A 217 1.55 12.33 -0.39
N ARG A 218 1.74 13.67 -0.51
CA ARG A 218 0.93 14.50 -1.41
C ARG A 218 1.11 14.11 -2.87
N ASP A 219 2.36 13.82 -3.28
CA ASP A 219 2.64 13.41 -4.65
C ASP A 219 1.90 12.10 -4.97
N ILE A 220 1.96 11.11 -4.08
CA ILE A 220 1.25 9.83 -4.25
C ILE A 220 -0.27 10.00 -4.19
N VAL A 221 -0.80 10.86 -3.32
CA VAL A 221 -2.25 11.17 -3.31
C VAL A 221 -2.70 11.74 -4.65
N ASP A 222 -1.96 12.66 -5.25
CA ASP A 222 -2.27 13.16 -6.59
C ASP A 222 -2.19 12.07 -7.65
N GLY A 223 -1.21 11.16 -7.55
CA GLY A 223 -1.13 9.98 -8.42
C GLY A 223 -2.33 9.03 -8.28
N ILE A 224 -2.78 8.76 -7.06
CA ILE A 224 -3.97 7.95 -6.80
C ILE A 224 -5.21 8.58 -7.47
N PHE A 225 -5.39 9.89 -7.35
CA PHE A 225 -6.51 10.58 -8.02
C PHE A 225 -6.40 10.56 -9.54
N ASN A 226 -5.19 10.63 -10.10
CA ASN A 226 -4.99 10.45 -11.54
C ASN A 226 -5.40 9.05 -12.02
N LEU A 227 -5.03 8.01 -11.26
CA LEU A 227 -5.49 6.65 -11.55
C LEU A 227 -7.01 6.54 -11.46
N MET A 228 -7.60 7.07 -10.40
CA MET A 228 -9.06 7.08 -10.23
C MET A 228 -9.77 7.82 -11.37
N SER A 229 -9.22 8.95 -11.85
CA SER A 229 -9.77 9.67 -13.00
C SER A 229 -9.65 8.85 -14.29
N HIS A 230 -8.50 8.22 -14.52
CA HIS A 230 -8.27 7.35 -15.67
C HIS A 230 -9.24 6.14 -15.70
N MET A 231 -9.53 5.58 -14.53
CA MET A 231 -10.44 4.44 -14.36
C MET A 231 -11.93 4.84 -14.37
N GLY A 232 -12.26 6.13 -14.46
CA GLY A 232 -13.63 6.62 -14.35
C GLY A 232 -14.23 6.54 -12.94
N ILE A 233 -13.40 6.38 -11.92
CA ILE A 233 -13.80 6.38 -10.49
C ILE A 233 -13.94 7.80 -9.97
N TRP A 234 -13.17 8.73 -10.50
CA TRP A 234 -13.15 10.14 -10.10
C TRP A 234 -13.41 11.06 -11.28
N ASP A 235 -14.44 11.91 -11.20
CA ASP A 235 -14.89 12.81 -12.25
C ASP A 235 -14.12 14.13 -12.20
N ASP A 236 -12.84 14.07 -12.59
CA ASP A 236 -11.97 15.25 -12.72
C ASP A 236 -10.90 14.98 -13.77
N GLU A 237 -10.32 16.02 -14.33
CA GLU A 237 -9.20 15.89 -15.25
C GLU A 237 -7.94 15.46 -14.49
N PRO A 238 -7.19 14.47 -15.02
CA PRO A 238 -5.91 14.07 -14.44
C PRO A 238 -4.95 15.27 -14.40
N LYS A 239 -4.23 15.41 -13.30
CA LYS A 239 -3.16 16.39 -13.19
C LYS A 239 -1.94 15.97 -13.99
N GLU A 240 -1.21 16.93 -14.50
CA GLU A 240 0.11 16.69 -15.05
C GLU A 240 1.04 16.16 -13.94
N VAL A 241 1.74 15.07 -14.22
CA VAL A 241 2.70 14.43 -13.31
C VAL A 241 4.08 14.42 -13.96
N ASN A 242 5.12 14.37 -13.14
CA ASN A 242 6.48 14.20 -13.62
C ASN A 242 6.64 12.81 -14.25
N GLU A 243 7.34 12.73 -15.38
CA GLU A 243 7.69 11.45 -15.97
C GLU A 243 8.73 10.75 -15.07
N PRO A 244 8.43 9.53 -14.54
CA PRO A 244 9.35 8.84 -13.66
C PRO A 244 10.56 8.31 -14.43
N ILE A 245 11.69 8.17 -13.75
CA ILE A 245 12.80 7.37 -14.22
C ILE A 245 12.37 5.90 -14.16
N ILE A 246 12.44 5.19 -15.27
CA ILE A 246 12.12 3.77 -15.34
C ILE A 246 13.42 2.99 -15.41
N SER A 247 13.60 2.02 -14.52
CA SER A 247 14.79 1.18 -14.47
C SER A 247 14.42 -0.28 -14.29
N THR A 248 15.20 -1.14 -14.92
CA THR A 248 15.15 -2.59 -14.74
C THR A 248 16.18 -3.05 -13.71
N GLU A 249 16.02 -4.25 -13.18
CA GLU A 249 16.92 -4.77 -12.14
C GLU A 249 18.38 -4.79 -12.57
N GLY A 250 18.67 -5.06 -13.83
CA GLY A 250 20.03 -5.07 -14.37
C GLY A 250 20.73 -3.71 -14.40
N GLU A 251 20.01 -2.62 -14.20
CA GLU A 251 20.53 -1.24 -14.17
C GLU A 251 20.75 -0.73 -12.73
N VAL A 252 20.36 -1.51 -11.73
CA VAL A 252 20.49 -1.14 -10.31
C VAL A 252 21.79 -1.69 -9.75
N THR A 253 22.57 -0.82 -9.12
CA THR A 253 23.81 -1.20 -8.43
C THR A 253 23.64 -1.04 -6.92
N PHE A 254 23.83 -2.12 -6.18
CA PHE A 254 23.80 -2.11 -4.74
C PHE A 254 25.18 -1.74 -4.18
N LEU A 255 25.24 -0.63 -3.43
CA LEU A 255 26.43 -0.22 -2.70
C LEU A 255 26.31 -0.71 -1.25
N THR A 256 27.15 -1.68 -0.90
CA THR A 256 27.20 -2.23 0.46
C THR A 256 28.37 -1.67 1.25
N ALA A 257 28.15 -1.38 2.52
CA ALA A 257 29.24 -0.99 3.43
C ALA A 257 30.21 -2.16 3.58
N LYS A 258 31.51 -1.88 3.49
CA LYS A 258 32.58 -2.89 3.65
C LYS A 258 32.87 -3.21 5.12
N GLU A 259 32.50 -2.29 6.03
CA GLU A 259 32.74 -2.37 7.46
C GLU A 259 31.51 -1.87 8.21
N SER A 260 31.34 -2.31 9.46
CA SER A 260 30.30 -1.80 10.35
C SER A 260 30.60 -0.37 10.76
N GLY A 261 29.57 0.47 10.78
CA GLY A 261 29.70 1.87 11.18
C GLY A 261 28.37 2.55 11.33
N CYS A 262 28.36 3.78 11.82
CA CYS A 262 27.18 4.62 11.88
C CYS A 262 27.28 5.73 10.85
N LEU A 263 26.32 5.79 9.93
CA LEU A 263 26.19 6.90 8.98
C LEU A 263 25.41 8.03 9.68
N LEU A 264 26.14 9.02 10.22
CA LEU A 264 25.55 10.14 10.94
C LEU A 264 25.01 11.25 10.02
N TYR A 265 25.51 11.32 8.80
CA TYR A 265 25.14 12.31 7.78
C TYR A 265 24.98 11.62 6.43
N THR A 266 24.38 12.32 5.46
CA THR A 266 24.51 11.92 4.05
C THR A 266 25.97 11.76 3.71
N SER A 267 26.33 10.63 3.10
CA SER A 267 27.72 10.42 2.66
C SER A 267 28.20 11.62 1.85
N PRO A 268 29.30 12.28 2.23
CA PRO A 268 29.83 13.37 1.43
C PRO A 268 30.18 12.82 0.06
N SER A 269 29.65 13.45 -0.98
CA SER A 269 30.11 13.16 -2.34
C SER A 269 31.56 13.63 -2.46
N PRO A 270 32.36 13.14 -3.41
CA PRO A 270 33.70 13.68 -3.68
C PRO A 270 33.74 15.19 -3.86
N ARG A 271 32.61 15.80 -4.25
CA ARG A 271 32.48 17.28 -4.34
C ARG A 271 32.31 17.96 -3.00
N ASP A 272 31.81 17.27 -1.96
CA ASP A 272 31.61 17.86 -0.63
C ASP A 272 32.91 17.86 0.18
N THR A 273 33.83 16.93 -0.11
CA THR A 273 35.19 16.90 0.52
C THR A 273 36.09 18.04 0.07
N GLU A 274 35.83 18.66 -1.07
CA GLU A 274 36.57 19.84 -1.54
C GLU A 274 36.19 21.15 -0.83
N ARG A 275 35.00 21.19 -0.18
CA ARG A 275 34.49 22.37 0.54
C ARG A 275 34.90 22.43 2.01
N SER A 276 35.43 21.37 2.58
CA SER A 276 35.81 21.26 3.99
C SER A 276 37.33 21.37 4.24
N ARG A 277 38.10 21.91 3.31
CA ARG A 277 39.54 22.23 3.47
C ARG A 277 39.79 23.73 3.52
#